data_dfc65f9b8aae12d9df421297f40793aa
#
_entry.id   dfc65f9b8aae12d9df421297f40793aa
#
_cell.length_a   1.000
_cell.length_b   1.000
_cell.length_c   1.000
_cell.angle_alpha   90.00
_cell.angle_beta   90.00
_cell.angle_gamma   90.00
#
_symmetry.space_group_name_H-M   'P 1'
#
loop_
_entity.id
_entity.type
_entity.pdbx_description
1 polymer ?
#
loop_
_entity_poly.entity_id
_entity_poly.type
_entity_poly.pdbx_seq_one_letter_code
_entity_poly.pdbx_strand_id
1 'polypeptide(L)'
;MNNDAIAKFIEVDYLSKKPVKIEFKKRNPINGVFVKSNDYEDLKSKNFWRIVGEANIGEWQKTHDNNLAKIFNGSEFNRLVLPKKVAVVAAD
;
A
#
# COMPACT_ATOMS: atom_id res chain seq x y z
N MET A 1 -7.14 7.18 -8.32
CA MET A 1 -8.09 6.07 -8.12
C MET A 1 -9.10 6.45 -7.06
N ASN A 2 -10.29 5.92 -7.16
CA ASN A 2 -11.26 6.11 -6.10
C ASN A 2 -11.06 5.05 -5.01
N ASN A 3 -11.70 5.30 -3.85
CA ASN A 3 -11.51 4.43 -2.69
C ASN A 3 -12.03 3.00 -2.91
N ASP A 4 -13.12 2.83 -3.66
CA ASP A 4 -13.64 1.48 -3.90
C ASP A 4 -12.66 0.65 -4.72
N ALA A 5 -12.05 1.24 -5.73
CA ALA A 5 -11.08 0.53 -6.57
C ALA A 5 -9.85 0.13 -5.78
N ILE A 6 -9.37 1.03 -4.93
CA ILE A 6 -8.21 0.73 -4.08
C ILE A 6 -8.54 -0.38 -3.10
N ALA A 7 -9.68 -0.25 -2.40
CA ALA A 7 -10.10 -1.25 -1.42
C ALA A 7 -10.25 -2.63 -2.04
N LYS A 8 -10.88 -2.71 -3.21
CA LYS A 8 -11.03 -3.99 -3.91
C LYS A 8 -9.70 -4.64 -4.21
N PHE A 9 -8.71 -3.83 -4.56
CA PHE A 9 -7.39 -4.36 -4.88
C PHE A 9 -6.71 -4.91 -3.63
N ILE A 10 -6.68 -4.12 -2.55
CA ILE A 10 -5.84 -4.46 -1.39
C ILE A 10 -6.52 -5.41 -0.40
N GLU A 11 -7.84 -5.37 -0.28
CA GLU A 11 -8.52 -6.13 0.77
C GLU A 11 -8.59 -7.63 0.48
N VAL A 12 -8.30 -8.04 -0.75
CA VAL A 12 -8.28 -9.45 -1.09
C VAL A 12 -7.11 -10.15 -0.39
N ASP A 13 -5.88 -9.64 -0.55
CA ASP A 13 -4.71 -10.36 -0.07
C ASP A 13 -3.51 -9.48 0.27
N TYR A 14 -3.65 -8.17 0.22
CA TYR A 14 -2.50 -7.28 0.37
C TYR A 14 -2.51 -6.44 1.63
N LEU A 15 -3.68 -6.13 2.16
CA LEU A 15 -3.80 -5.25 3.31
C LEU A 15 -3.08 -5.85 4.51
N SER A 16 -2.08 -5.13 5.02
CA SER A 16 -1.23 -5.55 6.13
C SER A 16 -0.50 -6.87 5.87
N LYS A 17 -0.28 -7.21 4.59
CA LYS A 17 0.36 -8.48 4.23
C LYS A 17 1.49 -8.30 3.23
N LYS A 18 1.17 -7.87 2.01
CA LYS A 18 2.11 -7.90 0.89
C LYS A 18 2.31 -6.52 0.30
N PRO A 19 3.52 -6.22 -0.18
CA PRO A 19 3.75 -4.94 -0.86
C PRO A 19 3.03 -4.87 -2.18
N VAL A 20 2.68 -3.64 -2.56
CA VAL A 20 2.01 -3.32 -3.82
C VAL A 20 2.80 -2.19 -4.45
N LYS A 21 2.96 -2.24 -5.77
CA LYS A 21 3.54 -1.12 -6.50
C LYS A 21 2.45 -0.08 -6.75
N ILE A 22 2.69 1.14 -6.30
CA ILE A 22 1.75 2.24 -6.43
C ILE A 22 2.29 3.19 -7.48
N GLU A 23 1.55 3.32 -8.59
CA GLU A 23 1.92 4.27 -9.64
C GLU A 23 1.12 5.54 -9.42
N PHE A 24 1.83 6.66 -9.38
CA PHE A 24 1.22 7.97 -9.15
C PHE A 24 1.03 8.70 -10.48
N LYS A 25 0.14 9.67 -10.46
CA LYS A 25 -0.12 10.48 -11.66
C LYS A 25 1.03 11.43 -11.98
N LYS A 26 1.72 11.93 -10.96
CA LYS A 26 2.71 12.99 -11.14
C LYS A 26 4.04 12.76 -10.44
N ARG A 27 4.27 11.57 -9.92
CA ARG A 27 5.54 11.28 -9.23
C ARG A 27 5.94 9.84 -9.51
N ASN A 28 7.19 9.52 -9.18
CA ASN A 28 7.71 8.18 -9.40
C ASN A 28 6.94 7.15 -8.58
N PRO A 29 6.76 5.94 -9.12
CA PRO A 29 6.10 4.89 -8.38
C PRO A 29 6.90 4.46 -7.15
N ILE A 30 6.18 3.93 -6.15
CA ILE A 30 6.81 3.36 -4.96
C ILE A 30 6.24 1.98 -4.72
N ASN A 31 7.00 1.17 -3.97
CA ASN A 31 6.48 -0.08 -3.42
C ASN A 31 6.15 0.15 -1.96
N GLY A 32 5.03 -0.36 -1.50
CA GLY A 32 4.65 -0.17 -0.12
C GLY A 32 3.59 -1.16 0.32
N VAL A 33 3.42 -1.28 1.63
CA VAL A 33 2.39 -2.13 2.23
C VAL A 33 1.30 -1.24 2.79
N PHE A 34 0.08 -1.44 2.32
CA PHE A 34 -1.08 -0.78 2.90
C PHE A 34 -1.35 -1.42 4.26
N VAL A 35 -1.49 -0.60 5.30
CA VAL A 35 -1.68 -1.12 6.65
C VAL A 35 -3.06 -0.77 7.17
N LYS A 36 -3.65 -1.70 7.92
CA LYS A 36 -4.94 -1.50 8.55
C LYS A 36 -4.71 -1.10 10.00
N SER A 37 -5.02 0.15 10.31
CA SER A 37 -4.96 0.67 11.67
C SER A 37 -6.37 0.93 12.18
N ASN A 38 -6.48 1.43 13.41
CA ASN A 38 -7.79 1.67 14.03
C ASN A 38 -8.67 2.61 13.23
N ASP A 39 -8.05 3.54 12.50
CA ASP A 39 -8.77 4.53 11.70
C ASP A 39 -8.91 4.14 10.23
N TYR A 40 -8.67 2.88 9.90
CA TYR A 40 -8.68 2.44 8.50
C TYR A 40 -9.98 2.79 7.78
N GLU A 41 -11.13 2.48 8.40
CA GLU A 41 -12.41 2.73 7.74
C GLU A 41 -12.68 4.22 7.55
N ASP A 42 -12.30 5.03 8.53
CA ASP A 42 -12.46 6.48 8.42
C ASP A 42 -11.59 7.05 7.30
N LEU A 43 -10.33 6.66 7.25
CA LEU A 43 -9.43 7.10 6.19
C LEU A 43 -9.91 6.63 4.83
N LYS A 44 -10.33 5.38 4.73
CA LYS A 44 -10.84 4.80 3.50
C LYS A 44 -12.01 5.62 2.95
N SER A 45 -12.92 6.04 3.81
CA SER A 45 -14.09 6.82 3.39
C SER A 45 -13.68 8.16 2.77
N LYS A 46 -12.51 8.67 3.13
CA LYS A 46 -11.96 9.92 2.61
C LYS A 46 -10.94 9.69 1.50
N ASN A 47 -10.74 8.45 1.12
CA ASN A 47 -9.73 8.03 0.14
C ASN A 47 -8.31 8.34 0.59
N PHE A 48 -8.05 8.21 1.90
CA PHE A 48 -6.71 8.31 2.47
C PHE A 48 -6.24 6.93 2.92
N TRP A 49 -4.95 6.67 2.76
CA TRP A 49 -4.39 5.33 2.95
C TRP A 49 -3.06 5.41 3.69
N ARG A 50 -2.91 4.60 4.74
CA ARG A 50 -1.62 4.48 5.43
C ARG A 50 -0.79 3.42 4.73
N ILE A 51 0.42 3.80 4.35
CA ILE A 51 1.30 2.94 3.55
C ILE A 51 2.69 2.99 4.15
N VAL A 52 3.28 1.81 4.40
CA VAL A 52 4.67 1.68 4.81
C VAL A 52 5.51 1.55 3.55
N GLY A 53 6.40 2.51 3.33
CA GLY A 53 7.27 2.50 2.15
C GLY A 53 8.30 1.39 2.20
N GLU A 54 8.85 1.06 1.04
CA GLU A 54 9.77 -0.08 0.88
C GLU A 54 10.92 -0.06 1.88
N ALA A 55 11.49 1.12 2.14
CA ALA A 55 12.63 1.25 3.05
C ALA A 55 12.29 0.82 4.47
N ASN A 56 11.03 0.88 4.87
CA ASN A 56 10.61 0.62 6.24
C ASN A 56 9.83 -0.69 6.40
N ILE A 57 9.61 -1.43 5.32
CA ILE A 57 8.81 -2.65 5.38
C ILE A 57 9.43 -3.67 6.31
N GLY A 58 10.77 -3.86 6.25
CA GLY A 58 11.43 -4.83 7.11
C GLY A 58 11.24 -4.54 8.58
N GLU A 59 11.39 -3.29 8.97
CA GLU A 59 11.19 -2.91 10.37
C GLU A 59 9.73 -3.04 10.77
N TRP A 60 8.80 -2.62 9.91
CA TRP A 60 7.38 -2.75 10.20
C TRP A 60 6.98 -4.22 10.40
N GLN A 61 7.55 -5.12 9.61
CA GLN A 61 7.24 -6.54 9.76
C GLN A 61 7.68 -7.10 11.10
N LYS A 62 8.74 -6.53 11.68
CA LYS A 62 9.23 -6.96 12.99
C LYS A 62 8.43 -6.35 14.13
N THR A 63 8.08 -5.08 14.03
CA THR A 63 7.52 -4.32 15.14
C THR A 63 6.04 -4.06 15.01
N HIS A 64 5.50 -4.11 13.78
CA HIS A 64 4.12 -3.70 13.47
C HIS A 64 3.84 -2.27 13.93
N ASP A 65 4.87 -1.41 13.91
CA ASP A 65 4.74 -0.02 14.31
C ASP A 65 4.13 0.79 13.17
N ASN A 66 2.86 1.14 13.30
CA ASN A 66 2.17 1.88 12.26
C ASN A 66 2.64 3.33 12.13
N ASN A 67 3.49 3.81 13.04
CA ASN A 67 4.12 5.12 12.89
C ASN A 67 5.12 5.14 11.72
N LEU A 68 5.55 3.98 11.26
CA LEU A 68 6.39 3.87 10.06
C LEU A 68 5.60 4.15 8.79
N ALA A 69 4.28 4.10 8.85
CA ALA A 69 3.42 4.38 7.70
C ALA A 69 3.18 5.87 7.53
N LYS A 70 2.99 6.28 6.28
CA LYS A 70 2.59 7.65 5.96
C LYS A 70 1.22 7.62 5.31
N ILE A 71 0.49 8.72 5.40
CA ILE A 71 -0.83 8.83 4.80
C ILE A 71 -0.70 9.39 3.39
N PHE A 72 -1.30 8.69 2.43
CA PHE A 72 -1.31 9.10 1.03
C PHE A 72 -2.74 9.33 0.57
N ASN A 73 -2.92 10.28 -0.34
CA ASN A 73 -4.21 10.57 -0.94
C ASN A 73 -4.40 9.66 -2.17
N GLY A 74 -5.41 8.79 -2.12
CA GLY A 74 -5.65 7.86 -3.21
C GLY A 74 -6.00 8.51 -4.54
N SER A 75 -6.49 9.75 -4.52
CA SER A 75 -6.79 10.45 -5.77
C SER A 75 -5.54 10.74 -6.59
N GLU A 76 -4.35 10.68 -5.96
CA GLU A 76 -3.08 10.87 -6.65
C GLU A 76 -2.55 9.57 -7.28
N PHE A 77 -3.17 8.44 -6.99
CA PHE A 77 -2.76 7.15 -7.54
C PHE A 77 -3.27 7.00 -8.96
N ASN A 78 -2.40 6.54 -9.84
CA ASN A 78 -2.79 6.18 -11.20
C ASN A 78 -3.30 4.75 -11.25
N ARG A 79 -2.56 3.82 -10.65
CA ARG A 79 -2.99 2.43 -10.53
C ARG A 79 -2.13 1.69 -9.50
N LEU A 80 -2.61 0.53 -9.10
CA LEU A 80 -1.90 -0.39 -8.23
C LEU A 80 -1.58 -1.66 -9.03
N VAL A 81 -0.36 -2.15 -8.89
CA VAL A 81 0.06 -3.36 -9.60
C VAL A 81 0.93 -4.22 -8.69
N LEU A 82 1.08 -5.48 -9.05
CA LEU A 82 1.98 -6.37 -8.33
C LEU A 82 3.42 -6.03 -8.67
N PRO A 83 4.32 -6.00 -7.67
CA PRO A 83 5.74 -5.78 -7.94
C PRO A 83 6.30 -6.90 -8.81
N LYS A 84 7.08 -6.54 -9.82
CA LYS A 84 7.65 -7.53 -10.72
C LYS A 84 8.59 -8.50 -10.03
N LYS A 85 9.30 -8.03 -9.01
CA LYS A 85 10.25 -8.90 -8.31
C LYS A 85 9.57 -10.08 -7.65
N VAL A 86 8.29 -9.97 -7.37
CA VAL A 86 7.54 -11.10 -6.81
C VAL A 86 7.51 -12.24 -7.81
N ALA A 87 7.27 -11.93 -9.08
CA ALA A 87 7.26 -12.93 -10.12
C ALA A 87 8.67 -13.52 -10.33
N VAL A 88 9.69 -12.69 -10.23
CA VAL A 88 11.07 -13.16 -10.36
C VAL A 88 11.42 -14.14 -9.24
N VAL A 89 11.04 -13.81 -8.02
CA VAL A 89 11.29 -14.68 -6.88
C VAL A 89 10.55 -16.00 -7.07
N ALA A 90 9.35 -15.95 -7.58
CA ALA A 90 8.57 -17.16 -7.81
C ALA A 90 9.23 -18.09 -8.82
N ALA A 91 10.02 -17.53 -9.72
CA ALA A 91 10.73 -18.34 -10.72
C ALA A 91 11.86 -19.16 -10.11
N ASP A 92 12.30 -18.80 -8.95
CA ASP A 92 13.37 -19.55 -8.27
C ASP A 92 12.82 -20.81 -7.61
#